data_23526cccdb5825c1fc07e26e6f4c4c8b
#
_entry.id   23526cccdb5825c1fc07e26e6f4c4c8b
#
_cell.length_a   1.000
_cell.length_b   1.000
_cell.length_c   1.000
_cell.angle_alpha   90.00
_cell.angle_beta   90.00
_cell.angle_gamma   90.00
#
_symmetry.space_group_name_H-M   'P 1'
#
loop_
_entity.id
_entity.type
_entity.pdbx_description
1 polymer ?
#
loop_
_entity_poly.entity_id
_entity_poly.type
_entity_poly.pdbx_seq_one_letter_code
_entity_poly.pdbx_strand_id
1 'polypeptide(L)'
;MRLILISLAATAALAACAEQTPASSAPADEAPVPAPVEPRPAAPPGPEAPPTPDPADACGAAGRQDWVGRARSDLPTAPAGANWRIYETGQPVTQDLRPDRLNIEIDPDSQTVVRLSCG
;
A
#
# COMPACT_ATOMS: atom_id res chain seq x y z
N MET A 1 41.40 26.90 21.24
CA MET A 1 41.12 28.13 20.52
C MET A 1 41.53 27.98 19.06
N ARG A 2 40.59 27.68 18.17
CA ARG A 2 40.78 27.87 16.71
C ARG A 2 39.39 28.18 16.15
N LEU A 3 39.18 29.48 15.94
CA LEU A 3 38.05 30.00 15.16
C LEU A 3 38.33 29.71 13.69
N ILE A 4 37.39 29.07 13.01
CA ILE A 4 37.36 29.03 11.56
C ILE A 4 36.04 29.71 11.13
N LEU A 5 36.21 30.96 10.69
CA LEU A 5 35.22 31.70 9.94
C LEU A 5 35.24 31.17 8.52
N ILE A 6 34.12 30.68 8.05
CA ILE A 6 33.92 30.39 6.62
C ILE A 6 32.66 31.13 6.14
N SER A 7 32.95 31.91 5.12
CA SER A 7 32.14 32.91 4.49
C SER A 7 30.91 32.39 3.75
N LEU A 8 29.94 33.26 3.74
CA LEU A 8 28.74 33.34 2.92
C LEU A 8 29.04 33.30 1.42
N ALA A 9 28.33 32.49 0.65
CA ALA A 9 28.12 32.73 -0.77
C ALA A 9 26.65 32.37 -1.10
N ALA A 10 25.87 33.44 -1.29
CA ALA A 10 24.51 33.37 -1.81
C ALA A 10 24.57 33.31 -3.34
N THR A 11 23.99 32.30 -3.95
CA THR A 11 23.68 32.30 -5.39
C THR A 11 22.18 32.07 -5.57
N ALA A 12 21.51 33.14 -5.96
CA ALA A 12 20.12 33.10 -6.45
C ALA A 12 20.11 32.57 -7.89
N ALA A 13 19.38 31.50 -8.15
CA ALA A 13 19.02 31.08 -9.50
C ALA A 13 17.51 31.20 -9.68
N LEU A 14 17.11 32.19 -10.49
CA LEU A 14 15.76 32.29 -11.04
C LEU A 14 15.60 31.19 -12.09
N ALA A 15 14.65 30.32 -11.93
CA ALA A 15 14.19 29.43 -12.98
C ALA A 15 12.74 29.77 -13.33
N ALA A 16 12.55 30.12 -14.61
CA ALA A 16 11.33 30.57 -15.22
C ALA A 16 10.23 29.50 -15.20
N CYS A 17 9.03 29.94 -14.84
CA CYS A 17 7.78 29.20 -15.04
C CYS A 17 7.49 29.08 -16.54
N ALA A 18 7.49 27.86 -17.07
CA ALA A 18 6.90 27.57 -18.36
C ALA A 18 5.41 27.28 -18.15
N GLU A 19 4.61 28.20 -18.63
CA GLU A 19 3.15 28.14 -18.74
C GLU A 19 2.76 27.08 -19.77
N GLN A 20 2.27 25.92 -19.34
CA GLN A 20 1.65 24.94 -20.23
C GLN A 20 0.16 25.23 -20.33
N THR A 21 -0.23 25.79 -21.45
CA THR A 21 -1.61 25.93 -21.89
C THR A 21 -2.26 24.57 -22.08
N PRO A 22 -3.41 24.27 -21.48
CA PRO A 22 -4.16 23.07 -21.83
C PRO A 22 -4.91 23.33 -23.14
N ALA A 23 -4.49 22.66 -24.19
CA ALA A 23 -5.19 22.66 -25.45
C ALA A 23 -6.33 21.65 -25.46
N SER A 24 -7.46 22.14 -25.94
CA SER A 24 -8.45 21.43 -26.73
C SER A 24 -9.38 20.43 -26.05
N SER A 25 -10.55 20.99 -25.78
CA SER A 25 -11.80 20.22 -25.65
C SER A 25 -12.07 19.43 -26.94
N ALA A 26 -12.00 18.11 -26.87
CA ALA A 26 -12.60 17.24 -27.86
C ALA A 26 -14.12 17.17 -27.62
N PRO A 27 -14.96 17.18 -28.66
CA PRO A 27 -16.40 17.08 -28.51
C PRO A 27 -16.77 15.74 -27.87
N ALA A 28 -17.68 15.79 -26.92
CA ALA A 28 -18.28 14.63 -26.30
C ALA A 28 -19.01 13.81 -27.38
N ASP A 29 -18.45 12.63 -27.64
CA ASP A 29 -19.16 11.57 -28.36
C ASP A 29 -20.27 11.08 -27.43
N GLU A 30 -21.50 11.32 -27.84
CA GLU A 30 -22.73 11.00 -27.13
C GLU A 30 -22.85 9.46 -27.08
N ALA A 31 -22.46 8.87 -25.95
CA ALA A 31 -22.62 7.45 -25.71
C ALA A 31 -24.11 7.09 -25.76
N PRO A 32 -24.49 6.02 -26.48
CA PRO A 32 -25.89 5.59 -26.53
C PRO A 32 -26.38 5.24 -25.14
N VAL A 33 -27.50 5.85 -24.75
CA VAL A 33 -28.21 5.59 -23.50
C VAL A 33 -28.52 4.10 -23.42
N PRO A 34 -28.03 3.35 -22.41
CA PRO A 34 -28.40 1.95 -22.28
C PRO A 34 -29.92 1.85 -21.98
N ALA A 35 -30.57 1.01 -22.73
CA ALA A 35 -31.98 0.70 -22.52
C ALA A 35 -32.21 0.23 -21.08
N PRO A 36 -33.45 0.47 -20.50
CA PRO A 36 -33.77 0.01 -19.17
C PRO A 36 -33.54 -1.49 -19.07
N VAL A 37 -32.63 -1.92 -18.24
CA VAL A 37 -32.40 -3.33 -17.93
C VAL A 37 -33.50 -3.75 -17.01
N GLU A 38 -34.42 -4.56 -17.54
CA GLU A 38 -35.46 -5.21 -16.76
C GLU A 38 -34.81 -6.03 -15.63
N PRO A 39 -35.24 -5.89 -14.37
CA PRO A 39 -34.62 -6.64 -13.26
C PRO A 39 -34.86 -8.13 -13.49
N ARG A 40 -33.80 -8.84 -13.86
CA ARG A 40 -33.83 -10.30 -13.92
C ARG A 40 -33.97 -10.83 -12.51
N PRO A 41 -34.94 -11.73 -12.23
CA PRO A 41 -35.03 -12.36 -10.91
C PRO A 41 -33.69 -12.96 -10.51
N ALA A 42 -33.23 -12.64 -9.31
CA ALA A 42 -32.01 -13.20 -8.76
C ALA A 42 -32.16 -14.73 -8.70
N ALA A 43 -31.24 -15.43 -9.35
CA ALA A 43 -31.13 -16.87 -9.20
C ALA A 43 -30.85 -17.19 -7.71
N PRO A 44 -31.41 -18.28 -7.17
CA PRO A 44 -31.10 -18.69 -5.79
C PRO A 44 -29.61 -18.88 -5.63
N PRO A 45 -29.03 -18.49 -4.48
CA PRO A 45 -27.60 -18.68 -4.23
C PRO A 45 -27.30 -20.18 -4.34
N GLY A 46 -26.47 -20.52 -5.31
CA GLY A 46 -25.88 -21.85 -5.41
C GLY A 46 -24.92 -22.07 -4.22
N PRO A 47 -24.51 -23.34 -3.96
CA PRO A 47 -23.54 -23.63 -2.91
C PRO A 47 -22.32 -22.73 -3.10
N GLU A 48 -22.06 -21.91 -2.08
CA GLU A 48 -20.97 -20.96 -2.04
C GLU A 48 -19.64 -21.72 -2.23
N ALA A 49 -19.01 -21.53 -3.37
CA ALA A 49 -17.69 -22.07 -3.60
C ALA A 49 -16.74 -21.50 -2.54
N PRO A 50 -15.78 -22.27 -2.01
CA PRO A 50 -14.81 -21.75 -1.07
C PRO A 50 -14.17 -20.48 -1.66
N PRO A 51 -14.01 -19.41 -0.85
CA PRO A 51 -13.49 -18.15 -1.33
C PRO A 51 -12.15 -18.39 -2.03
N THR A 52 -12.10 -18.05 -3.30
CA THR A 52 -10.83 -18.00 -4.04
C THR A 52 -9.94 -16.99 -3.33
N PRO A 53 -8.68 -17.34 -3.01
CA PRO A 53 -7.76 -16.39 -2.42
C PRO A 53 -7.71 -15.12 -3.28
N ASP A 54 -7.96 -13.97 -2.66
CA ASP A 54 -7.83 -12.69 -3.32
C ASP A 54 -6.37 -12.54 -3.79
N PRO A 55 -6.10 -12.32 -5.08
CA PRO A 55 -4.72 -12.10 -5.54
C PRO A 55 -4.05 -10.90 -4.86
N ALA A 56 -4.83 -9.98 -4.30
CA ALA A 56 -4.34 -8.90 -3.48
C ALA A 56 -3.92 -9.35 -2.06
N ASP A 57 -4.32 -10.54 -1.61
CA ASP A 57 -3.94 -11.12 -0.31
C ASP A 57 -3.13 -12.42 -0.45
N ALA A 58 -2.23 -12.46 -1.42
CA ALA A 58 -1.39 -13.64 -1.68
C ALA A 58 -0.51 -14.04 -0.48
N CYS A 59 -0.23 -13.10 0.44
CA CYS A 59 0.53 -13.35 1.67
C CYS A 59 -0.34 -13.74 2.87
N GLY A 60 -1.68 -13.67 2.76
CA GLY A 60 -2.64 -13.95 3.83
C GLY A 60 -2.68 -12.91 4.93
N ALA A 61 -2.39 -11.64 4.63
CA ALA A 61 -2.45 -10.54 5.59
C ALA A 61 -3.88 -10.29 6.10
N ALA A 62 -4.90 -10.43 5.24
CA ALA A 62 -6.29 -10.23 5.60
C ALA A 62 -6.75 -11.22 6.67
N GLY A 63 -6.29 -12.48 6.59
CA GLY A 63 -6.61 -13.52 7.57
C GLY A 63 -5.88 -13.39 8.91
N ARG A 64 -5.00 -12.38 9.07
CA ARG A 64 -4.16 -12.18 10.26
C ARG A 64 -4.30 -10.80 10.90
N GLN A 65 -5.34 -10.06 10.53
CA GLN A 65 -5.58 -8.71 11.07
C GLN A 65 -5.80 -8.70 12.59
N ASP A 66 -6.13 -9.83 13.19
CA ASP A 66 -6.20 -10.03 14.64
C ASP A 66 -4.83 -9.93 15.35
N TRP A 67 -3.72 -9.91 14.59
CA TRP A 67 -2.38 -9.68 15.15
C TRP A 67 -2.09 -8.20 15.40
N VAL A 68 -2.81 -7.29 14.76
CA VAL A 68 -2.67 -5.86 15.00
C VAL A 68 -3.00 -5.56 16.46
N GLY A 69 -2.10 -4.85 17.14
CA GLY A 69 -2.16 -4.58 18.58
C GLY A 69 -1.53 -5.66 19.46
N ARG A 70 -1.16 -6.83 18.93
CA ARG A 70 -0.43 -7.85 19.71
C ARG A 70 1.04 -7.47 19.90
N ALA A 71 1.63 -7.91 20.99
CA ALA A 71 3.06 -7.77 21.18
C ALA A 71 3.84 -8.64 20.18
N ARG A 72 5.00 -8.16 19.74
CA ARG A 72 5.91 -8.90 18.84
C ARG A 72 6.26 -10.29 19.39
N SER A 73 6.41 -10.41 20.72
CA SER A 73 6.71 -11.67 21.40
C SER A 73 5.59 -12.72 21.27
N ASP A 74 4.36 -12.26 21.05
CA ASP A 74 3.17 -13.11 20.98
C ASP A 74 2.87 -13.59 19.54
N LEU A 75 3.69 -13.16 18.59
CA LEU A 75 3.56 -13.62 17.22
C LEU A 75 4.07 -15.06 17.08
N PRO A 76 3.38 -15.89 16.31
CA PRO A 76 3.86 -17.23 16.03
C PRO A 76 5.16 -17.20 15.23
N THR A 77 5.95 -18.25 15.34
CA THR A 77 7.12 -18.43 14.48
C THR A 77 6.67 -18.61 13.03
N ALA A 78 7.37 -17.96 12.10
CA ALA A 78 7.09 -18.11 10.68
C ALA A 78 7.15 -19.60 10.27
N PRO A 79 6.13 -20.14 9.60
CA PRO A 79 6.17 -21.49 9.08
C PRO A 79 7.33 -21.70 8.10
N ALA A 80 7.80 -22.92 7.97
CA ALA A 80 8.84 -23.24 6.99
C ALA A 80 8.39 -22.85 5.58
N GLY A 81 9.21 -22.07 4.89
CA GLY A 81 8.91 -21.53 3.56
C GLY A 81 8.03 -20.28 3.54
N ALA A 82 7.57 -19.79 4.67
CA ALA A 82 6.84 -18.53 4.72
C ALA A 82 7.79 -17.34 4.48
N ASN A 83 7.33 -16.41 3.66
CA ASN A 83 8.07 -15.21 3.33
C ASN A 83 7.58 -14.04 4.20
N TRP A 84 8.16 -13.87 5.39
CA TRP A 84 7.79 -12.81 6.33
C TRP A 84 8.91 -11.78 6.43
N ARG A 85 8.53 -10.50 6.50
CA ARG A 85 9.42 -9.38 6.82
C ARG A 85 8.86 -8.68 8.06
N ILE A 86 9.63 -8.64 9.13
CA ILE A 86 9.31 -7.87 10.34
C ILE A 86 10.23 -6.66 10.37
N TYR A 87 9.66 -5.47 10.51
CA TYR A 87 10.41 -4.21 10.55
C TYR A 87 9.71 -3.20 11.47
N GLU A 88 10.44 -2.19 11.91
CA GLU A 88 9.91 -1.15 12.79
C GLU A 88 9.40 0.04 11.95
N THR A 89 8.36 0.72 12.46
CA THR A 89 7.83 1.94 11.85
C THR A 89 8.95 2.96 11.66
N GLY A 90 9.04 3.52 10.46
CA GLY A 90 10.11 4.47 10.10
C GLY A 90 11.42 3.83 9.68
N GLN A 91 11.60 2.52 9.83
CA GLN A 91 12.78 1.83 9.33
C GLN A 91 12.79 1.79 7.79
N PRO A 92 13.93 2.14 7.15
CA PRO A 92 14.04 2.02 5.70
C PRO A 92 13.93 0.55 5.27
N VAL A 93 13.00 0.28 4.36
CA VAL A 93 12.81 -1.05 3.77
C VAL A 93 13.03 -1.01 2.27
N THR A 94 13.53 -2.11 1.70
CA THR A 94 13.67 -2.24 0.26
C THR A 94 12.31 -2.25 -0.42
N GLN A 95 12.19 -1.58 -1.57
CA GLN A 95 10.94 -1.46 -2.33
C GLN A 95 10.77 -2.58 -3.36
N ASP A 96 11.30 -3.77 -3.08
CA ASP A 96 11.06 -4.95 -3.90
C ASP A 96 9.66 -5.50 -3.61
N LEU A 97 8.76 -5.33 -4.55
CA LEU A 97 7.40 -5.84 -4.44
C LEU A 97 7.40 -7.37 -4.51
N ARG A 98 6.93 -8.00 -3.45
CA ARG A 98 6.72 -9.45 -3.35
C ARG A 98 5.32 -9.74 -2.83
N PRO A 99 4.34 -9.96 -3.69
CA PRO A 99 2.96 -10.16 -3.29
C PRO A 99 2.74 -11.31 -2.30
N ASP A 100 3.62 -12.31 -2.32
CA ASP A 100 3.64 -13.46 -1.42
C ASP A 100 4.30 -13.18 -0.05
N ARG A 101 4.91 -12.00 0.12
CA ARG A 101 5.59 -11.63 1.37
C ARG A 101 4.66 -10.94 2.34
N LEU A 102 4.55 -11.48 3.56
CA LEU A 102 3.85 -10.83 4.66
C LEU A 102 4.78 -9.81 5.33
N ASN A 103 4.45 -8.54 5.22
CA ASN A 103 5.10 -7.45 5.92
C ASN A 103 4.40 -7.22 7.25
N ILE A 104 5.14 -7.25 8.35
CA ILE A 104 4.68 -7.04 9.73
C ILE A 104 5.40 -5.80 10.26
N GLU A 105 4.67 -4.72 10.39
CA GLU A 105 5.18 -3.45 10.91
C GLU A 105 4.98 -3.39 12.42
N ILE A 106 6.05 -3.08 13.14
CA ILE A 106 6.10 -3.02 14.62
C ILE A 106 6.34 -1.58 15.05
N ASP A 107 5.60 -1.13 16.04
CA ASP A 107 5.89 0.12 16.72
C ASP A 107 7.17 -0.05 17.56
N PRO A 108 8.19 0.84 17.41
CA PRO A 108 9.47 0.69 18.08
C PRO A 108 9.40 0.88 19.60
N ASP A 109 8.44 1.67 20.09
CA ASP A 109 8.32 2.00 21.51
C ASP A 109 7.53 0.94 22.29
N SER A 110 6.37 0.56 21.76
CA SER A 110 5.48 -0.41 22.40
C SER A 110 5.77 -1.86 22.02
N GLN A 111 6.57 -2.09 20.98
CA GLN A 111 6.86 -3.41 20.42
C GLN A 111 5.58 -4.17 20.02
N THR A 112 4.56 -3.45 19.57
CA THR A 112 3.28 -4.03 19.11
C THR A 112 3.14 -3.94 17.60
N VAL A 113 2.38 -4.86 17.03
CA VAL A 113 2.05 -4.86 15.59
C VAL A 113 1.11 -3.69 15.30
N VAL A 114 1.50 -2.80 14.39
CA VAL A 114 0.67 -1.67 13.95
C VAL A 114 0.03 -1.91 12.60
N ARG A 115 0.64 -2.73 11.74
CA ARG A 115 0.10 -3.01 10.42
C ARG A 115 0.60 -4.34 9.85
N LEU A 116 -0.28 -4.97 9.04
CA LEU A 116 0.04 -6.12 8.20
C LEU A 116 -0.28 -5.78 6.74
N SER A 117 0.59 -6.14 5.83
CA SER A 117 0.39 -5.94 4.39
C SER A 117 1.16 -6.96 3.56
N CYS A 118 0.70 -7.20 2.33
CA CYS A 118 1.48 -7.91 1.33
C CYS A 118 2.43 -6.95 0.58
N GLY A 119 3.61 -7.43 0.15
CA GLY A 119 4.50 -6.60 -0.67
C GLY A 119 5.99 -6.77 -0.47
#